data_c70c24a651bb25960f212e3a4c238b8c
#
_entry.id   c70c24a651bb25960f212e3a4c238b8c
#
_cell.length_a   1.000
_cell.length_b   1.000
_cell.length_c   1.000
_cell.angle_alpha   90.00
_cell.angle_beta   90.00
_cell.angle_gamma   90.00
#
_symmetry.space_group_name_H-M   'P 1'
#
loop_
_entity.id
_entity.type
_entity.pdbx_description
1 polymer ?
#
loop_
_entity_poly.entity_id
_entity_poly.type
_entity_poly.pdbx_seq_one_letter_code
_entity_poly.pdbx_strand_id
1 'polypeptide(L)' 'SIDIRSGNYLLEDTSSYGTWVRFTGTDNVIALRRQECLLHSDGEIALGAPFTDISTPTVNFKLVDGHMLLGHGPLRD' A
#
# COMPACT_ATOMS: atom_id res chain seq x y z
N SER A 1 9.77 2.23 -0.23
CA SER A 1 10.05 0.79 -0.10
C SER A 1 9.20 0.17 0.99
N ILE A 2 9.05 -1.14 0.94
CA ILE A 2 8.34 -1.89 1.96
C ILE A 2 9.38 -2.54 2.85
N ASP A 3 9.38 -2.12 4.13
CA ASP A 3 10.27 -2.70 5.13
C ASP A 3 9.43 -3.66 5.98
N ILE A 4 9.71 -4.96 5.84
CA ILE A 4 8.96 -6.00 6.53
C ILE A 4 9.74 -6.40 7.79
N ARG A 5 9.20 -6.05 8.95
CA ARG A 5 9.77 -6.44 10.23
C ARG A 5 8.82 -7.41 10.94
N SER A 6 9.39 -8.29 11.74
CA SER A 6 8.60 -9.27 12.49
C SER A 6 7.52 -8.59 13.33
N GLY A 7 6.27 -8.96 13.09
CA GLY A 7 5.11 -8.46 13.82
C GLY A 7 4.53 -7.16 13.33
N ASN A 8 5.27 -6.35 12.57
CA ASN A 8 4.79 -5.08 12.05
C ASN A 8 5.28 -4.88 10.62
N TYR A 9 4.37 -4.50 9.73
CA TYR A 9 4.69 -4.22 8.35
C TYR A 9 4.61 -2.72 8.12
N LEU A 10 5.74 -2.10 7.81
CA LEU A 10 5.81 -0.66 7.56
C LEU A 10 6.07 -0.41 6.08
N LEU A 11 5.28 0.49 5.52
CA LEU A 11 5.50 1.03 4.19
C LEU A 11 6.14 2.41 4.36
N GLU A 12 7.34 2.58 3.82
CA GLU A 12 8.02 3.86 3.82
C GLU A 12 8.05 4.42 2.42
N ASP A 13 7.57 5.66 2.26
CA ASP A 13 7.66 6.37 1.00
C ASP A 13 8.94 7.19 0.94
N THR A 14 9.80 6.85 -0.02
CA THR A 14 11.03 7.59 -0.31
C THR A 14 11.00 8.21 -1.71
N SER A 15 9.87 8.11 -2.40
CA SER A 15 9.74 8.59 -3.77
C SER A 15 9.58 10.10 -3.85
N SER A 16 9.84 10.67 -5.04
CA SER A 16 9.64 12.10 -5.29
C SER A 16 8.18 12.45 -5.51
N TYR A 17 7.35 11.50 -5.90
CA TYR A 17 5.96 11.75 -6.32
C TYR A 17 4.93 11.33 -5.28
N GLY A 18 5.34 10.57 -4.28
CA GLY A 18 4.46 10.13 -3.22
C GLY A 18 3.91 8.72 -3.43
N THR A 19 3.24 8.24 -2.39
CA THR A 19 2.62 6.91 -2.36
C THR A 19 1.25 7.04 -1.71
N TRP A 20 0.26 6.33 -2.23
CA TRP A 20 -1.11 6.36 -1.68
C TRP A 20 -1.47 4.97 -1.21
N VAL A 21 -2.09 4.90 -0.04
CA VAL A 21 -2.50 3.64 0.58
C VAL A 21 -3.99 3.66 0.84
N ARG A 22 -4.66 2.57 0.51
CA ARG A 22 -6.08 2.39 0.79
C ARG A 22 -6.31 1.00 1.35
N PHE A 23 -6.83 0.91 2.56
CA PHE A 23 -7.16 -0.37 3.17
C PHE A 23 -8.50 -0.88 2.65
N THR A 24 -8.58 -2.20 2.44
CA THR A 24 -9.81 -2.85 1.99
C THR A 24 -10.94 -2.59 2.97
N GLY A 25 -12.11 -2.23 2.45
CA GLY A 25 -13.28 -1.93 3.27
C GLY A 25 -13.39 -0.48 3.71
N THR A 26 -12.44 0.38 3.34
CA THR A 26 -12.52 1.81 3.60
C THR A 26 -12.41 2.59 2.30
N ASP A 27 -12.99 3.79 2.28
CA ASP A 27 -12.87 4.72 1.16
C ASP A 27 -11.78 5.76 1.42
N ASN A 28 -11.18 5.75 2.60
CA ASN A 28 -10.15 6.71 2.96
C ASN A 28 -8.82 6.33 2.34
N VAL A 29 -8.18 7.31 1.72
CA VAL A 29 -6.86 7.14 1.11
C VAL A 29 -5.84 7.94 1.92
N ILE A 30 -4.74 7.29 2.27
CA ILE A 30 -3.63 7.92 2.99
C ILE A 30 -2.57 8.28 1.97
N ALA A 31 -2.26 9.57 1.86
CA ALA A 31 -1.20 10.05 0.97
C ALA A 31 0.09 10.18 1.78
N LEU A 32 1.12 9.50 1.33
CA LEU A 32 2.44 9.53 1.97
C LEU A 32 3.42 10.32 1.12
N ARG A 33 4.11 11.26 1.77
CA ARG A 33 5.23 11.98 1.16
C ARG A 33 6.41 11.89 2.11
N ARG A 34 7.32 10.96 1.82
CA ARG A 34 8.48 10.67 2.67
C ARG A 34 8.07 10.38 4.10
N GLN A 35 7.00 9.61 4.22
CA GLN A 35 6.40 9.23 5.50
C GLN A 35 6.23 7.72 5.55
N GLU A 36 5.98 7.22 6.75
CA GLU A 36 5.75 5.80 6.97
C GLU A 36 4.27 5.54 7.27
N CYS A 37 3.81 4.35 6.89
CA CYS A 37 2.46 3.89 7.18
C CYS A 37 2.51 2.45 7.64
N LEU A 38 1.84 2.15 8.74
CA LEU A 38 1.71 0.78 9.23
C LEU A 38 0.65 0.05 8.41
N LEU A 39 1.02 -1.09 7.84
CA LEU A 39 0.08 -1.93 7.10
C LEU A 39 -0.47 -2.98 8.06
N HIS A 40 -1.67 -2.73 8.60
CA HIS A 40 -2.27 -3.56 9.64
C HIS A 40 -3.44 -4.42 9.15
N SER A 41 -3.76 -4.36 7.86
CA SER A 41 -4.80 -5.17 7.24
C SER A 41 -4.57 -5.19 5.72
N ASP A 42 -5.48 -5.82 4.98
CA ASP A 42 -5.37 -5.91 3.53
C ASP A 42 -5.61 -4.55 2.86
N GLY A 43 -5.03 -4.34 1.69
CA GLY A 43 -5.27 -3.11 0.95
C GLY A 43 -4.51 -3.01 -0.36
N GLU A 44 -4.43 -1.78 -0.86
CA GLU A 44 -3.74 -1.46 -2.10
C GLU A 44 -2.83 -0.25 -1.90
N ILE A 45 -1.77 -0.22 -2.70
CA ILE A 45 -0.81 0.89 -2.73
C ILE A 45 -0.74 1.41 -4.16
N ALA A 46 -0.85 2.72 -4.34
CA ALA A 46 -0.64 3.38 -5.63
C ALA A 46 0.72 4.09 -5.60
N LEU A 47 1.51 3.89 -6.63
CA LEU A 47 2.90 4.36 -6.68
C LEU A 47 3.04 5.53 -7.65
N GLY A 48 3.42 6.69 -7.11
CA GLY A 48 3.76 7.86 -7.90
C GLY A 48 2.59 8.73 -8.36
N ALA A 49 1.35 8.24 -8.21
CA ALA A 49 0.14 8.98 -8.55
C ALA A 49 -1.05 8.41 -7.78
N PRO A 50 -2.14 9.18 -7.63
CA PRO A 50 -3.31 8.69 -6.88
C PRO A 50 -4.03 7.54 -7.57
N PHE A 51 -4.86 6.82 -6.81
CA PHE A 51 -5.70 5.74 -7.35
C PHE A 51 -6.67 6.18 -8.43
N THR A 52 -7.02 7.46 -8.45
CA THR A 52 -7.91 8.03 -9.47
C THR A 52 -7.32 8.06 -10.87
N ASP A 53 -6.00 7.96 -10.97
CA ASP A 53 -5.32 7.85 -12.25
C ASP A 53 -5.23 6.39 -12.65
N ILE A 54 -5.96 6.00 -13.71
CA ILE A 54 -6.06 4.59 -14.11
C ILE A 54 -4.75 4.01 -14.63
N SER A 55 -3.79 4.85 -14.98
CA SER A 55 -2.48 4.39 -15.43
C SER A 55 -1.49 4.19 -14.29
N THR A 56 -1.87 4.52 -13.06
CA THR A 56 -1.00 4.40 -11.90
C THR A 56 -0.65 2.94 -11.62
N PRO A 57 0.63 2.59 -11.49
CA PRO A 57 0.99 1.27 -11.01
C PRO A 57 0.47 1.04 -9.59
N THR A 58 -0.14 -0.11 -9.35
CA THR A 58 -0.65 -0.46 -8.04
C THR A 58 -0.10 -1.80 -7.57
N VAL A 59 -0.02 -1.93 -6.25
CA VAL A 59 0.38 -3.18 -5.59
C VAL A 59 -0.69 -3.47 -4.56
N ASN A 60 -1.19 -4.70 -4.51
CA ASN A 60 -2.09 -5.10 -3.45
C ASN A 60 -1.33 -5.87 -2.39
N PHE A 61 -1.82 -5.81 -1.16
CA PHE A 61 -1.23 -6.51 -0.04
C PHE A 61 -2.31 -7.19 0.79
N LYS A 62 -1.97 -8.38 1.30
CA LYS A 62 -2.85 -9.15 2.18
C LYS A 62 -2.07 -9.66 3.36
N LEU A 63 -2.69 -9.60 4.54
CA LEU A 63 -2.16 -10.23 5.74
C LEU A 63 -2.84 -11.58 5.90
N VAL A 64 -2.06 -12.65 5.83
CA VAL A 64 -2.56 -14.03 5.95
C VAL A 64 -1.68 -14.75 6.98
N ASP A 65 -2.28 -15.15 8.10
CA ASP A 65 -1.58 -15.86 9.17
C ASP A 65 -0.28 -15.17 9.60
N GLY A 66 -0.33 -13.85 9.74
CA GLY A 66 0.82 -13.05 10.15
C GLY A 66 1.84 -12.80 9.05
N HIS A 67 1.55 -13.22 7.82
CA HIS A 67 2.43 -13.01 6.67
C HIS A 67 1.83 -11.98 5.72
N MET A 68 2.70 -11.14 5.15
CA MET A 68 2.31 -10.17 4.13
C MET A 68 2.52 -10.75 2.75
N LEU A 69 1.45 -10.83 1.96
CA LEU A 69 1.48 -11.26 0.56
C LEU A 69 1.29 -10.05 -0.32
N LEU A 70 2.12 -9.91 -1.34
CA LEU A 70 2.07 -8.80 -2.29
C LEU A 70 1.67 -9.30 -3.67
N GLY A 71 0.85 -8.50 -4.38
CA GLY A 71 0.47 -8.77 -5.75
C GLY A 71 0.52 -7.49 -6.58
N HIS A 72 0.61 -7.64 -7.90
CA HIS A 72 0.62 -6.51 -8.82
C HIS A 72 -0.79 -6.20 -9.31
N GLY A 73 -1.05 -4.89 -9.46
CA GLY A 73 -2.31 -4.43 -10.00
C GLY A 73 -3.43 -4.40 -8.97
N PRO A 74 -4.66 -4.08 -9.40
CA PRO A 74 -5.79 -3.95 -8.48
C PRO A 74 -6.18 -5.29 -7.87
N LEU A 75 -6.79 -5.22 -6.68
CA LEU A 75 -7.34 -6.40 -6.03
C LEU A 75 -8.45 -7.00 -6.89
N ARG A 76 -8.42 -8.31 -7.04
CA ARG A 76 -9.46 -9.06 -7.75
C ARG A 76 -10.06 -10.10 -6.80
N ASP A 77 -11.33 -10.24 -6.90
CA ASP A 77 -12.05 -11.27 -6.15
C ASP A 77 -11.88 -12.65 -6.80
#